data_6207efa9ca6099789ab85e3784c32ea7
#
_entry.id   6207efa9ca6099789ab85e3784c32ea7
#
_cell.length_a   1.000
_cell.length_b   1.000
_cell.length_c   1.000
_cell.angle_alpha   90.00
_cell.angle_beta   90.00
_cell.angle_gamma   90.00
#
_symmetry.space_group_name_H-M   'P 1'
#
loop_
_entity.id
_entity.type
_entity.pdbx_description
1 polymer ?
#
loop_
_entity_poly.entity_id
_entity_poly.type
_entity_poly.pdbx_seq_one_letter_code
_entity_poly.pdbx_strand_id
1 'polypeptide(L)'
;DVLGSRGLGDVYKRQVPDLTAQASREASLGAGAKVWKTYSFQLTKGDLKEIEEYHPDIILLTGGTDGGNTDNILYNAQVLSTLSYDCPIVIAGNRNAADQCEEILKDRSTYVCENVMPRLGELNVLPAQKQIREIFLKRIVQGKGLTKAADLVSGIIMPTPSAMMEAMELLSEGWEDHPGIGELIAVDLGGATTDVYSVAEGNPVNVGTVMKGLQEPYSKRSVEGDIGMRYSVHGILEAVGDRKLSLLSGIPRKRIPELVDFLGSHTDYIPDNDEMRHMDFALACGAVETAVSRHAGTLEQVYTPTGLTFLQTGKDLRKVKYVVATGGALIHAENVKEIAAKALYDPGTPNSLRPENAKILIDEKYILAAMGLLSQYYPVAALEIMKKEIADYGHNE
;
A
#
# COMPACT_ATOMS: atom_id res chain seq x y z
N ASP A 1 -20.09 15.40 -37.20
CA ASP A 1 -20.37 14.03 -36.64
C ASP A 1 -19.23 13.03 -36.73
N VAL A 2 -18.03 13.44 -37.09
CA VAL A 2 -16.85 12.53 -37.16
C VAL A 2 -15.85 12.80 -36.04
N LEU A 3 -16.03 13.85 -35.26
CA LEU A 3 -15.12 14.23 -34.15
C LEU A 3 -15.42 13.57 -32.82
N GLY A 4 -16.62 13.00 -32.61
CA GLY A 4 -17.00 12.37 -31.36
C GLY A 4 -16.49 10.95 -31.14
N SER A 5 -16.21 10.19 -32.21
CA SER A 5 -15.81 8.77 -32.10
C SER A 5 -14.31 8.54 -31.92
N ARG A 6 -13.47 9.51 -32.30
CA ARG A 6 -12.00 9.39 -32.14
C ARG A 6 -11.54 9.66 -30.70
N GLY A 7 -12.21 10.53 -29.97
CA GLY A 7 -11.85 10.86 -28.59
C GLY A 7 -12.15 9.72 -27.59
N LEU A 8 -13.27 9.02 -27.76
CA LEU A 8 -13.66 7.90 -26.90
C LEU A 8 -12.79 6.65 -27.12
N GLY A 9 -12.37 6.38 -28.38
CA GLY A 9 -11.48 5.26 -28.69
C GLY A 9 -10.08 5.43 -28.12
N ASP A 10 -9.55 6.64 -28.11
CA ASP A 10 -8.23 6.94 -27.54
C ASP A 10 -8.24 6.92 -25.99
N VAL A 11 -9.32 7.36 -25.36
CA VAL A 11 -9.50 7.28 -23.90
C VAL A 11 -9.57 5.81 -23.46
N TYR A 12 -10.31 4.96 -24.17
CA TYR A 12 -10.38 3.53 -23.88
C TYR A 12 -9.05 2.80 -24.08
N LYS A 13 -8.30 3.10 -25.15
CA LYS A 13 -6.99 2.49 -25.38
C LYS A 13 -5.94 2.87 -24.34
N ARG A 14 -6.03 4.05 -23.74
CA ARG A 14 -5.12 4.49 -22.66
C ARG A 14 -5.50 3.96 -21.29
N GLN A 15 -6.78 3.65 -21.04
CA GLN A 15 -7.26 3.19 -19.73
C GLN A 15 -6.99 1.70 -19.47
N VAL A 16 -7.03 0.82 -20.47
CA VAL A 16 -6.90 -0.62 -20.26
C VAL A 16 -5.52 -1.05 -19.73
N PRO A 17 -4.39 -0.58 -20.25
CA PRO A 17 -3.08 -0.87 -19.68
C PRO A 17 -2.89 -0.30 -18.28
N ASP A 18 -3.43 0.90 -18.01
CA ASP A 18 -3.37 1.54 -16.70
C ASP A 18 -4.16 0.73 -15.65
N LEU A 19 -5.30 0.16 -16.02
CA LEU A 19 -6.12 -0.67 -15.14
C LEU A 19 -5.42 -2.00 -14.78
N THR A 20 -4.79 -2.66 -15.75
CA THR A 20 -4.00 -3.88 -15.49
C THR A 20 -2.79 -3.58 -14.62
N ALA A 21 -2.10 -2.45 -14.85
CA ALA A 21 -1.00 -2.00 -14.02
C ALA A 21 -1.45 -1.71 -12.58
N GLN A 22 -2.62 -1.10 -12.41
CA GLN A 22 -3.24 -0.89 -11.09
C GLN A 22 -3.55 -2.23 -10.41
N ALA A 23 -4.18 -3.17 -11.11
CA ALA A 23 -4.48 -4.51 -10.58
C ALA A 23 -3.20 -5.25 -10.13
N SER A 24 -2.13 -5.15 -10.90
CA SER A 24 -0.83 -5.76 -10.58
C SER A 24 -0.20 -5.13 -9.33
N ARG A 25 -0.32 -3.81 -9.20
CA ARG A 25 0.15 -3.08 -8.02
C ARG A 25 -0.63 -3.51 -6.77
N GLU A 26 -1.94 -3.58 -6.84
CA GLU A 26 -2.80 -4.03 -5.73
C GLU A 26 -2.49 -5.49 -5.32
N ALA A 27 -2.27 -6.37 -6.29
CA ALA A 27 -1.85 -7.74 -6.02
C ALA A 27 -0.52 -7.80 -5.27
N SER A 28 0.48 -7.04 -5.72
CA SER A 28 1.81 -7.02 -5.12
C SER A 28 1.80 -6.42 -3.70
N LEU A 29 1.11 -5.30 -3.51
CA LEU A 29 1.00 -4.63 -2.20
C LEU A 29 0.23 -5.48 -1.19
N GLY A 30 -0.88 -6.09 -1.60
CA GLY A 30 -1.67 -6.99 -0.75
C GLY A 30 -0.93 -8.29 -0.39
N ALA A 31 0.07 -8.70 -1.19
CA ALA A 31 0.97 -9.80 -0.83
C ALA A 31 2.02 -9.43 0.24
N GLY A 32 2.12 -8.15 0.60
CA GLY A 32 3.15 -7.65 1.51
C GLY A 32 4.44 -7.19 0.81
N ALA A 33 4.47 -7.18 -0.53
CA ALA A 33 5.62 -6.71 -1.28
C ALA A 33 5.72 -5.17 -1.29
N LYS A 34 6.94 -4.64 -1.43
CA LYS A 34 7.19 -3.26 -1.80
C LYS A 34 7.28 -3.20 -3.33
N VAL A 35 6.41 -2.41 -3.96
CA VAL A 35 6.46 -2.20 -5.41
C VAL A 35 7.47 -1.10 -5.71
N TRP A 36 8.57 -1.48 -6.35
CA TRP A 36 9.59 -0.51 -6.77
C TRP A 36 9.12 0.29 -8.00
N LYS A 37 8.66 -0.41 -9.05
CA LYS A 37 8.21 0.23 -10.29
C LYS A 37 7.15 -0.62 -10.99
N THR A 38 6.26 0.04 -11.69
CA THR A 38 5.26 -0.60 -12.55
C THR A 38 5.47 -0.12 -13.98
N TYR A 39 5.63 -1.03 -14.91
CA TYR A 39 5.75 -0.76 -16.33
C TYR A 39 4.43 -1.03 -17.04
N SER A 40 4.04 -0.16 -17.94
CA SER A 40 2.86 -0.31 -18.79
C SER A 40 3.27 -0.53 -20.24
N PHE A 41 2.46 -1.27 -21.01
CA PHE A 41 2.72 -1.63 -22.42
C PHE A 41 3.90 -2.60 -22.60
N GLN A 42 4.63 -2.44 -23.70
CA GLN A 42 5.80 -3.26 -24.03
C GLN A 42 7.05 -2.69 -23.39
N LEU A 43 7.83 -3.57 -22.76
CA LEU A 43 9.12 -3.20 -22.18
C LEU A 43 10.09 -2.74 -23.25
N THR A 44 10.74 -1.63 -22.97
CA THR A 44 11.83 -1.09 -23.82
C THR A 44 13.19 -1.64 -23.38
N LYS A 45 14.22 -1.44 -24.20
CA LYS A 45 15.60 -1.75 -23.80
C LYS A 45 16.06 -0.96 -22.56
N GLY A 46 15.54 0.27 -22.39
CA GLY A 46 15.79 1.09 -21.21
C GLY A 46 15.19 0.48 -19.97
N ASP A 47 13.93 0.02 -20.05
CA ASP A 47 13.25 -0.64 -18.93
C ASP A 47 13.96 -1.93 -18.50
N LEU A 48 14.41 -2.75 -19.47
CA LEU A 48 15.18 -3.95 -19.18
C LEU A 48 16.48 -3.64 -18.43
N LYS A 49 17.19 -2.59 -18.87
CA LYS A 49 18.42 -2.14 -18.20
C LYS A 49 18.15 -1.68 -16.78
N GLU A 50 17.09 -0.92 -16.54
CA GLU A 50 16.69 -0.51 -15.19
C GLU A 50 16.36 -1.73 -14.31
N ILE A 51 15.65 -2.73 -14.83
CA ILE A 51 15.35 -3.99 -14.12
C ILE A 51 16.64 -4.72 -13.75
N GLU A 52 17.60 -4.79 -14.69
CA GLU A 52 18.91 -5.42 -14.45
C GLU A 52 19.77 -4.65 -13.44
N GLU A 53 19.71 -3.32 -13.41
CA GLU A 53 20.43 -2.50 -12.44
C GLU A 53 19.82 -2.60 -11.03
N TYR A 54 18.48 -2.65 -10.92
CA TYR A 54 17.80 -2.70 -9.64
C TYR A 54 17.77 -4.10 -9.00
N HIS A 55 17.77 -5.17 -9.80
CA HIS A 55 17.67 -6.57 -9.34
C HIS A 55 16.46 -6.84 -8.44
N PRO A 56 15.20 -6.68 -8.92
CA PRO A 56 14.04 -7.00 -8.11
C PRO A 56 14.02 -8.48 -7.68
N ASP A 57 13.50 -8.75 -6.49
CA ASP A 57 13.39 -10.11 -5.94
C ASP A 57 12.34 -10.97 -6.65
N ILE A 58 11.27 -10.34 -7.18
CA ILE A 58 10.14 -10.98 -7.87
C ILE A 58 9.67 -10.04 -8.97
N ILE A 59 9.32 -10.58 -10.13
CA ILE A 59 8.64 -9.87 -11.22
C ILE A 59 7.23 -10.42 -11.34
N LEU A 60 6.21 -9.53 -11.36
CA LEU A 60 4.83 -9.88 -11.69
C LEU A 60 4.54 -9.51 -13.14
N LEU A 61 4.39 -10.50 -13.99
CA LEU A 61 4.07 -10.36 -15.41
C LEU A 61 2.56 -10.49 -15.61
N THR A 62 1.94 -9.41 -16.07
CA THR A 62 0.51 -9.34 -16.34
C THR A 62 0.24 -8.76 -17.73
N GLY A 63 -0.97 -8.91 -18.22
CA GLY A 63 -1.37 -8.29 -19.49
C GLY A 63 -2.55 -8.98 -20.13
N GLY A 64 -3.50 -8.17 -20.63
CA GLY A 64 -4.73 -8.62 -21.27
C GLY A 64 -5.76 -9.22 -20.33
N THR A 65 -7.03 -9.10 -20.68
CA THR A 65 -8.12 -9.88 -20.09
C THR A 65 -8.14 -11.29 -20.67
N ASP A 66 -8.81 -12.23 -20.03
CA ASP A 66 -8.89 -13.59 -20.52
C ASP A 66 -9.61 -13.66 -21.89
N GLY A 67 -8.95 -14.27 -22.87
CA GLY A 67 -9.40 -14.28 -24.26
C GLY A 67 -9.19 -12.97 -25.02
N GLY A 68 -8.59 -11.95 -24.38
CA GLY A 68 -8.25 -10.65 -25.00
C GLY A 68 -6.85 -10.64 -25.64
N ASN A 69 -6.22 -9.45 -25.65
CA ASN A 69 -4.90 -9.26 -26.24
C ASN A 69 -3.81 -10.09 -25.56
N THR A 70 -2.98 -10.77 -26.35
CA THR A 70 -1.85 -11.58 -25.89
C THR A 70 -0.49 -10.97 -26.25
N ASP A 71 -0.45 -10.03 -27.21
CA ASP A 71 0.79 -9.56 -27.83
C ASP A 71 1.76 -8.93 -26.83
N ASN A 72 1.24 -8.08 -25.95
CA ASN A 72 2.10 -7.37 -24.98
C ASN A 72 2.69 -8.30 -23.94
N ILE A 73 1.90 -9.23 -23.39
CA ILE A 73 2.40 -10.15 -22.37
C ILE A 73 3.44 -11.13 -22.95
N LEU A 74 3.22 -11.62 -24.17
CA LEU A 74 4.16 -12.50 -24.87
C LEU A 74 5.45 -11.77 -25.22
N TYR A 75 5.34 -10.53 -25.73
CA TYR A 75 6.51 -9.69 -26.00
C TYR A 75 7.32 -9.44 -24.71
N ASN A 76 6.65 -9.08 -23.62
CA ASN A 76 7.31 -8.83 -22.35
C ASN A 76 7.95 -10.12 -21.78
N ALA A 77 7.32 -11.28 -21.94
CA ALA A 77 7.93 -12.57 -21.62
C ALA A 77 9.23 -12.81 -22.40
N GLN A 78 9.25 -12.50 -23.72
CA GLN A 78 10.47 -12.60 -24.54
C GLN A 78 11.56 -11.65 -24.04
N VAL A 79 11.23 -10.40 -23.68
CA VAL A 79 12.20 -9.46 -23.14
C VAL A 79 12.74 -9.96 -21.80
N LEU A 80 11.87 -10.42 -20.90
CA LEU A 80 12.27 -10.92 -19.57
C LEU A 80 13.07 -12.23 -19.64
N SER A 81 12.91 -13.06 -20.70
CA SER A 81 13.73 -14.24 -20.89
C SER A 81 15.21 -13.93 -21.08
N THR A 82 15.56 -12.70 -21.48
CA THR A 82 16.95 -12.25 -21.70
C THR A 82 17.64 -11.66 -20.47
N LEU A 83 16.97 -11.59 -19.31
CA LEU A 83 17.59 -11.10 -18.07
C LEU A 83 18.90 -11.84 -17.75
N SER A 84 19.90 -11.13 -17.27
CA SER A 84 21.24 -11.68 -16.97
C SER A 84 21.30 -12.45 -15.64
N TYR A 85 20.27 -12.32 -14.80
CA TYR A 85 20.17 -12.99 -13.48
C TYR A 85 18.85 -13.76 -13.34
N ASP A 86 18.79 -14.71 -12.40
CA ASP A 86 17.56 -15.46 -12.11
C ASP A 86 16.68 -14.69 -11.12
N CYS A 87 15.47 -14.39 -11.57
CA CYS A 87 14.42 -13.75 -10.79
C CYS A 87 13.12 -14.54 -11.00
N PRO A 88 12.40 -14.92 -9.93
CA PRO A 88 11.07 -15.50 -10.07
C PRO A 88 10.14 -14.58 -10.83
N ILE A 89 9.44 -15.13 -11.82
CA ILE A 89 8.45 -14.43 -12.62
C ILE A 89 7.10 -15.06 -12.35
N VAL A 90 6.18 -14.28 -11.73
CA VAL A 90 4.79 -14.69 -11.55
C VAL A 90 4.00 -14.25 -12.76
N ILE A 91 3.41 -15.20 -13.48
CA ILE A 91 2.57 -14.97 -14.65
C ILE A 91 1.11 -14.94 -14.19
N ALA A 92 0.50 -13.75 -14.19
CA ALA A 92 -0.86 -13.49 -13.70
C ALA A 92 -1.66 -12.63 -14.69
N GLY A 93 -1.51 -12.91 -15.96
CA GLY A 93 -2.20 -12.23 -17.06
C GLY A 93 -3.17 -13.12 -17.81
N ASN A 94 -3.46 -12.75 -19.06
CA ASN A 94 -4.37 -13.47 -19.94
C ASN A 94 -4.08 -14.98 -19.95
N ARG A 95 -5.02 -15.78 -19.46
CA ARG A 95 -4.89 -17.25 -19.36
C ARG A 95 -4.58 -17.92 -20.71
N ASN A 96 -5.03 -17.33 -21.83
CA ASN A 96 -4.79 -17.87 -23.16
C ASN A 96 -3.32 -17.66 -23.64
N ALA A 97 -2.56 -16.84 -22.95
CA ALA A 97 -1.13 -16.61 -23.21
C ALA A 97 -0.23 -17.37 -22.20
N ALA A 98 -0.79 -17.94 -21.15
CA ALA A 98 -0.03 -18.50 -20.02
C ALA A 98 0.94 -19.60 -20.49
N ASP A 99 0.47 -20.62 -21.22
CA ASP A 99 1.30 -21.72 -21.73
C ASP A 99 2.45 -21.23 -22.61
N GLN A 100 2.18 -20.23 -23.46
CA GLN A 100 3.21 -19.64 -24.33
C GLN A 100 4.22 -18.82 -23.53
N CYS A 101 3.79 -18.11 -22.49
CA CYS A 101 4.70 -17.41 -21.59
C CYS A 101 5.61 -18.39 -20.84
N GLU A 102 5.08 -19.51 -20.36
CA GLU A 102 5.89 -20.57 -19.74
C GLU A 102 6.92 -21.16 -20.71
N GLU A 103 6.55 -21.45 -21.96
CA GLU A 103 7.49 -21.96 -22.97
C GLU A 103 8.59 -20.94 -23.29
N ILE A 104 8.25 -19.64 -23.39
CA ILE A 104 9.22 -18.56 -23.60
C ILE A 104 10.19 -18.44 -22.43
N LEU A 105 9.67 -18.59 -21.21
CA LEU A 105 10.40 -18.41 -19.95
C LEU A 105 10.89 -19.75 -19.34
N LYS A 106 10.93 -20.84 -20.10
CA LYS A 106 11.24 -22.20 -19.62
C LYS A 106 12.57 -22.34 -18.88
N ASP A 107 13.55 -21.48 -19.20
CA ASP A 107 14.86 -21.45 -18.54
C ASP A 107 14.87 -20.52 -17.31
N ARG A 108 13.70 -20.06 -16.85
CA ARG A 108 13.50 -19.15 -15.71
C ARG A 108 12.62 -19.80 -14.64
N SER A 109 12.74 -19.29 -13.43
CA SER A 109 11.85 -19.66 -12.32
C SER A 109 10.48 -19.02 -12.52
N THR A 110 9.52 -19.73 -13.12
CA THR A 110 8.18 -19.23 -13.42
C THR A 110 7.11 -19.85 -12.54
N TYR A 111 6.07 -19.07 -12.26
CA TYR A 111 4.91 -19.46 -11.47
C TYR A 111 3.65 -18.89 -12.13
N VAL A 112 2.74 -19.74 -12.57
CA VAL A 112 1.48 -19.33 -13.19
C VAL A 112 0.37 -19.30 -12.15
N CYS A 113 -0.41 -18.26 -12.16
CA CYS A 113 -1.65 -18.15 -11.39
C CYS A 113 -2.75 -17.48 -12.23
N GLU A 114 -3.95 -17.41 -11.67
CA GLU A 114 -5.06 -16.75 -12.34
C GLU A 114 -4.77 -15.28 -12.62
N ASN A 115 -5.40 -14.77 -13.69
CA ASN A 115 -5.26 -13.38 -14.13
C ASN A 115 -5.73 -12.40 -13.05
N VAL A 116 -4.93 -11.38 -12.76
CA VAL A 116 -5.28 -10.30 -11.80
C VAL A 116 -6.48 -9.46 -12.26
N MET A 117 -6.77 -9.47 -13.57
CA MET A 117 -7.92 -8.82 -14.16
C MET A 117 -8.52 -9.70 -15.29
N PRO A 118 -9.26 -10.77 -14.95
CA PRO A 118 -9.78 -11.71 -15.94
C PRO A 118 -10.78 -11.08 -16.91
N ARG A 119 -11.51 -10.07 -16.44
CA ARG A 119 -12.41 -9.23 -17.24
C ARG A 119 -12.13 -7.77 -16.97
N LEU A 120 -12.48 -6.92 -17.94
CA LEU A 120 -12.31 -5.48 -17.78
C LEU A 120 -13.11 -4.96 -16.57
N GLY A 121 -12.38 -4.36 -15.62
CA GLY A 121 -12.97 -3.82 -14.39
C GLY A 121 -13.18 -4.84 -13.26
N GLU A 122 -12.88 -6.12 -13.46
CA GLU A 122 -12.99 -7.17 -12.45
C GLU A 122 -11.59 -7.53 -11.89
N LEU A 123 -11.36 -7.19 -10.62
CA LEU A 123 -10.11 -7.51 -9.92
C LEU A 123 -10.15 -8.94 -9.37
N ASN A 124 -9.08 -9.71 -9.61
CA ASN A 124 -8.83 -11.03 -9.04
C ASN A 124 -7.39 -11.11 -8.51
N VAL A 125 -7.11 -10.38 -7.45
CA VAL A 125 -5.74 -10.21 -6.93
C VAL A 125 -5.28 -11.33 -6.00
N LEU A 126 -6.19 -12.06 -5.36
CA LEU A 126 -5.88 -13.07 -4.34
C LEU A 126 -4.95 -14.20 -4.82
N PRO A 127 -5.12 -14.81 -6.02
CA PRO A 127 -4.22 -15.85 -6.49
C PRO A 127 -2.77 -15.37 -6.64
N ALA A 128 -2.58 -14.16 -7.19
CA ALA A 128 -1.26 -13.57 -7.34
C ALA A 128 -0.64 -13.20 -5.99
N GLN A 129 -1.43 -12.68 -5.05
CA GLN A 129 -0.99 -12.40 -3.68
C GLN A 129 -0.46 -13.68 -2.99
N LYS A 130 -1.21 -14.75 -3.07
CA LYS A 130 -0.81 -16.04 -2.50
C LYS A 130 0.49 -16.54 -3.10
N GLN A 131 0.62 -16.50 -4.43
CA GLN A 131 1.81 -16.97 -5.14
C GLN A 131 3.05 -16.12 -4.77
N ILE A 132 2.93 -14.80 -4.70
CA ILE A 132 4.01 -13.90 -4.31
C ILE A 132 4.45 -14.19 -2.86
N ARG A 133 3.51 -14.38 -1.92
CA ARG A 133 3.81 -14.75 -0.52
C ARG A 133 4.59 -16.07 -0.43
N GLU A 134 4.17 -17.09 -1.17
CA GLU A 134 4.84 -18.40 -1.17
C GLU A 134 6.28 -18.31 -1.68
N ILE A 135 6.52 -17.55 -2.76
CA ILE A 135 7.86 -17.33 -3.31
C ILE A 135 8.74 -16.58 -2.29
N PHE A 136 8.19 -15.53 -1.70
CA PHE A 136 8.89 -14.74 -0.69
C PHE A 136 9.32 -15.59 0.50
N LEU A 137 8.41 -16.42 1.05
CA LEU A 137 8.71 -17.31 2.16
C LEU A 137 9.79 -18.34 1.80
N LYS A 138 9.69 -18.98 0.63
CA LYS A 138 10.71 -19.93 0.16
C LYS A 138 12.08 -19.28 0.04
N ARG A 139 12.18 -18.07 -0.51
CA ARG A 139 13.46 -17.36 -0.70
C ARG A 139 14.07 -16.86 0.61
N ILE A 140 13.28 -16.33 1.53
CA ILE A 140 13.78 -15.88 2.83
C ILE A 140 14.29 -17.05 3.64
N VAL A 141 13.55 -18.15 3.68
CA VAL A 141 13.97 -19.36 4.41
C VAL A 141 15.27 -19.93 3.84
N GLN A 142 15.42 -19.94 2.53
CA GLN A 142 16.60 -20.50 1.85
C GLN A 142 17.80 -19.56 1.80
N GLY A 143 17.57 -18.24 1.67
CA GLY A 143 18.60 -17.26 1.30
C GLY A 143 19.35 -16.59 2.45
N LYS A 144 18.76 -16.51 3.66
CA LYS A 144 19.33 -15.73 4.78
C LYS A 144 19.83 -16.56 5.96
N GLY A 145 20.09 -17.87 5.79
CA GLY A 145 20.57 -18.73 6.88
C GLY A 145 19.55 -18.90 8.03
N LEU A 146 18.30 -18.51 7.80
CA LEU A 146 17.18 -18.63 8.72
C LEU A 146 16.72 -20.09 8.92
N THR A 147 17.29 -21.04 8.16
CA THR A 147 17.06 -22.49 8.37
C THR A 147 17.30 -22.90 9.82
N LYS A 148 18.34 -22.37 10.49
CA LYS A 148 18.59 -22.64 11.92
C LYS A 148 17.57 -21.98 12.86
N ALA A 149 17.01 -20.84 12.46
CA ALA A 149 15.93 -20.18 13.22
C ALA A 149 14.57 -20.83 12.94
N ALA A 150 14.32 -21.32 11.73
CA ALA A 150 13.13 -22.09 11.38
C ALA A 150 13.05 -23.43 12.14
N ASP A 151 14.19 -24.04 12.48
CA ASP A 151 14.25 -25.23 13.32
C ASP A 151 13.94 -24.97 14.82
N LEU A 152 14.06 -23.70 15.26
CA LEU A 152 13.78 -23.26 16.63
C LEU A 152 12.37 -22.68 16.82
N VAL A 153 11.73 -22.27 15.75
CA VAL A 153 10.36 -21.74 15.71
C VAL A 153 9.57 -22.60 14.72
N SER A 154 8.33 -22.87 15.00
CA SER A 154 7.45 -23.72 14.17
C SER A 154 7.26 -23.23 12.72
N GLY A 155 8.16 -22.41 12.20
CA GLY A 155 8.24 -21.86 10.85
C GLY A 155 7.99 -20.34 10.78
N ILE A 156 8.41 -19.72 9.68
CA ILE A 156 8.01 -18.36 9.31
C ILE A 156 6.65 -18.48 8.63
N ILE A 157 5.63 -17.87 9.23
CA ILE A 157 4.24 -18.08 8.79
C ILE A 157 3.88 -17.12 7.66
N MET A 158 4.22 -15.81 7.81
CA MET A 158 3.96 -14.79 6.79
C MET A 158 4.81 -13.53 6.99
N PRO A 159 4.92 -12.64 5.95
CA PRO A 159 5.55 -11.34 6.09
C PRO A 159 4.78 -10.43 7.06
N THR A 160 5.49 -9.56 7.80
CA THR A 160 4.89 -8.61 8.73
C THR A 160 3.72 -7.80 8.14
N PRO A 161 3.82 -7.23 6.92
CA PRO A 161 2.69 -6.49 6.34
C PRO A 161 1.46 -7.35 6.06
N SER A 162 1.66 -8.64 5.76
CA SER A 162 0.54 -9.57 5.60
C SER A 162 -0.10 -9.89 6.94
N ALA A 163 0.70 -10.13 7.98
CA ALA A 163 0.20 -10.32 9.33
C ALA A 163 -0.57 -9.09 9.84
N MET A 164 -0.08 -7.88 9.53
CA MET A 164 -0.81 -6.64 9.82
C MET A 164 -2.17 -6.58 9.11
N MET A 165 -2.24 -6.95 7.83
CA MET A 165 -3.52 -6.97 7.10
C MET A 165 -4.51 -7.97 7.70
N GLU A 166 -4.06 -9.19 8.00
CA GLU A 166 -4.88 -10.21 8.67
C GLU A 166 -5.41 -9.70 10.03
N ALA A 167 -4.57 -9.00 10.81
CA ALA A 167 -5.00 -8.37 12.06
C ALA A 167 -6.06 -7.29 11.83
N MET A 168 -5.90 -6.45 10.80
CA MET A 168 -6.86 -5.38 10.48
C MET A 168 -8.19 -5.95 9.99
N GLU A 169 -8.16 -6.97 9.14
CA GLU A 169 -9.36 -7.68 8.70
C GLU A 169 -10.11 -8.29 9.87
N LEU A 170 -9.41 -9.06 10.71
CA LEU A 170 -10.00 -9.67 11.90
C LEU A 170 -10.57 -8.62 12.87
N LEU A 171 -9.83 -7.55 13.13
CA LEU A 171 -10.28 -6.46 14.01
C LEU A 171 -11.53 -5.75 13.46
N SER A 172 -11.58 -5.53 12.14
CA SER A 172 -12.69 -4.87 11.44
C SER A 172 -13.94 -5.75 11.39
N GLU A 173 -13.80 -6.98 10.92
CA GLU A 173 -14.93 -7.86 10.61
C GLU A 173 -15.36 -8.73 11.79
N GLY A 174 -14.40 -9.13 12.63
CA GLY A 174 -14.62 -10.11 13.67
C GLY A 174 -14.44 -11.54 13.17
N TRP A 175 -14.93 -12.49 13.96
CA TRP A 175 -14.87 -13.92 13.66
C TRP A 175 -16.07 -14.65 14.21
N GLU A 176 -16.83 -15.33 13.34
CA GLU A 176 -18.06 -16.07 13.70
C GLU A 176 -19.00 -15.19 14.53
N ASP A 177 -19.36 -15.58 15.76
CA ASP A 177 -20.24 -14.85 16.67
C ASP A 177 -19.54 -13.71 17.44
N HIS A 178 -18.25 -13.47 17.19
CA HIS A 178 -17.45 -12.40 17.79
C HIS A 178 -17.35 -11.21 16.83
N PRO A 179 -18.17 -10.17 16.98
CA PRO A 179 -18.19 -9.05 16.04
C PRO A 179 -16.87 -8.26 16.09
N GLY A 180 -16.43 -7.75 14.93
CA GLY A 180 -15.36 -6.78 14.84
C GLY A 180 -15.81 -5.38 15.27
N ILE A 181 -14.91 -4.39 15.10
CA ILE A 181 -15.21 -2.99 15.44
C ILE A 181 -15.82 -2.21 14.27
N GLY A 182 -15.79 -2.77 13.05
CA GLY A 182 -16.25 -2.15 11.80
C GLY A 182 -15.10 -1.52 11.02
N GLU A 183 -15.47 -0.80 9.94
CA GLU A 183 -14.50 -0.21 9.00
C GLU A 183 -13.44 0.64 9.68
N LEU A 184 -12.20 0.45 9.28
CA LEU A 184 -11.03 1.10 9.86
C LEU A 184 -9.96 1.43 8.81
N ILE A 185 -9.07 2.34 9.19
CA ILE A 185 -7.78 2.57 8.56
C ILE A 185 -6.69 2.42 9.60
N ALA A 186 -5.53 1.87 9.22
CA ALA A 186 -4.37 1.81 10.10
C ALA A 186 -3.16 2.44 9.43
N VAL A 187 -2.31 3.09 10.22
CA VAL A 187 -1.05 3.70 9.78
C VAL A 187 0.08 3.11 10.60
N ASP A 188 1.02 2.48 9.92
CA ASP A 188 2.26 1.94 10.49
C ASP A 188 3.44 2.81 10.03
N LEU A 189 3.89 3.70 10.93
CA LEU A 189 4.98 4.62 10.65
C LEU A 189 6.32 4.04 11.11
N GLY A 190 7.11 3.64 10.13
CA GLY A 190 8.44 3.09 10.34
C GLY A 190 9.58 4.06 10.06
N GLY A 191 10.81 3.58 10.27
CA GLY A 191 12.03 4.34 9.97
C GLY A 191 12.31 4.48 8.46
N ALA A 192 11.92 3.50 7.66
CA ALA A 192 12.18 3.44 6.22
C ALA A 192 10.93 3.69 5.36
N THR A 193 9.77 3.23 5.80
CA THR A 193 8.50 3.29 5.06
C THR A 193 7.36 3.66 5.97
N THR A 194 6.27 4.13 5.38
CA THR A 194 4.98 4.26 6.04
C THR A 194 3.98 3.38 5.31
N ASP A 195 3.38 2.46 6.02
CA ASP A 195 2.36 1.56 5.51
C ASP A 195 0.98 2.06 5.95
N VAL A 196 0.03 2.04 5.02
CA VAL A 196 -1.36 2.37 5.31
C VAL A 196 -2.24 1.21 4.87
N TYR A 197 -3.11 0.79 5.78
CA TYR A 197 -4.08 -0.29 5.59
C TYR A 197 -5.49 0.29 5.69
N SER A 198 -6.40 -0.16 4.86
CA SER A 198 -7.83 0.15 5.02
C SER A 198 -8.68 -1.08 4.82
N VAL A 199 -9.61 -1.31 5.72
CA VAL A 199 -10.66 -2.33 5.63
C VAL A 199 -11.97 -1.58 5.59
N ALA A 200 -12.45 -1.30 4.39
CA ALA A 200 -13.63 -0.48 4.13
C ALA A 200 -14.12 -0.65 2.69
N GLU A 201 -15.42 -0.48 2.45
CA GLU A 201 -16.00 -0.51 1.11
C GLU A 201 -15.47 0.61 0.20
N GLY A 202 -15.32 1.81 0.74
CA GLY A 202 -14.80 2.95 0.00
C GLY A 202 -15.71 3.47 -1.12
N ASN A 203 -16.99 3.10 -1.09
CA ASN A 203 -18.00 3.55 -2.04
C ASN A 203 -18.33 5.04 -1.89
N PRO A 204 -18.75 5.74 -2.97
CA PRO A 204 -19.14 7.14 -2.90
C PRO A 204 -20.21 7.40 -1.82
N VAL A 205 -19.93 8.34 -0.92
CA VAL A 205 -20.89 8.80 0.08
C VAL A 205 -21.98 9.67 -0.55
N ASN A 206 -21.63 10.45 -1.56
CA ASN A 206 -22.56 11.40 -2.18
C ASN A 206 -23.29 10.78 -3.38
N VAL A 207 -24.62 10.94 -3.41
CA VAL A 207 -25.45 10.52 -4.54
C VAL A 207 -25.03 11.27 -5.80
N GLY A 208 -24.95 10.56 -6.93
CA GLY A 208 -24.56 11.17 -8.22
C GLY A 208 -23.05 11.28 -8.45
N THR A 209 -22.23 10.75 -7.53
CA THR A 209 -20.78 10.62 -7.76
C THR A 209 -20.51 9.42 -8.67
N VAL A 210 -19.66 9.61 -9.68
CA VAL A 210 -19.24 8.57 -10.62
C VAL A 210 -17.85 8.08 -10.23
N MET A 211 -17.67 6.75 -10.15
CA MET A 211 -16.36 6.14 -9.92
C MET A 211 -15.50 6.24 -11.19
N LYS A 212 -14.25 6.67 -11.03
CA LYS A 212 -13.22 6.70 -12.06
C LYS A 212 -12.14 5.66 -11.74
N GLY A 213 -11.88 4.77 -12.68
CA GLY A 213 -10.90 3.69 -12.50
C GLY A 213 -11.54 2.39 -11.98
N LEU A 214 -10.71 1.51 -11.42
CA LEU A 214 -11.15 0.28 -10.80
C LEU A 214 -11.69 0.55 -9.39
N GLN A 215 -12.70 -0.22 -9.00
CA GLN A 215 -13.07 -0.29 -7.59
C GLN A 215 -11.93 -0.97 -6.83
N GLU A 216 -11.40 -0.29 -5.83
CA GLU A 216 -10.32 -0.83 -5.01
C GLU A 216 -10.83 -1.95 -4.08
N PRO A 217 -9.97 -2.93 -3.73
CA PRO A 217 -10.38 -4.05 -2.89
C PRO A 217 -10.83 -3.58 -1.50
N TYR A 218 -11.74 -4.33 -0.85
CA TYR A 218 -12.23 -4.05 0.50
C TYR A 218 -11.08 -3.90 1.49
N SER A 219 -10.14 -4.83 1.47
CA SER A 219 -8.88 -4.75 2.21
C SER A 219 -7.77 -4.24 1.29
N LYS A 220 -7.30 -3.03 1.53
CA LYS A 220 -6.27 -2.37 0.74
C LYS A 220 -5.06 -2.02 1.60
N ARG A 221 -3.86 -2.21 1.05
CA ARG A 221 -2.60 -1.70 1.59
C ARG A 221 -1.90 -0.81 0.58
N SER A 222 -1.34 0.30 1.04
CA SER A 222 -0.33 1.07 0.32
C SER A 222 0.96 1.17 1.14
N VAL A 223 2.07 1.30 0.44
CA VAL A 223 3.40 1.48 1.03
C VAL A 223 4.01 2.74 0.45
N GLU A 224 4.29 3.70 1.31
CA GLU A 224 5.04 4.89 0.96
C GLU A 224 6.53 4.63 1.24
N GLY A 225 7.23 4.18 0.19
CA GLY A 225 8.63 3.80 0.29
C GLY A 225 9.60 4.97 0.40
N ASP A 226 9.09 6.17 0.08
CA ASP A 226 9.79 7.45 0.17
C ASP A 226 9.47 8.22 1.47
N ILE A 227 8.55 7.71 2.31
CA ILE A 227 8.11 8.35 3.55
C ILE A 227 8.50 7.47 4.73
N GLY A 228 9.53 7.86 5.46
CA GLY A 228 10.01 7.13 6.64
C GLY A 228 10.86 8.03 7.52
N MET A 229 10.78 7.82 8.85
CA MET A 229 11.31 8.74 9.86
C MET A 229 12.85 8.85 9.91
N ARG A 230 13.57 7.95 9.22
CA ARG A 230 15.06 7.95 9.20
C ARG A 230 15.58 7.69 7.78
N TYR A 231 15.50 6.47 7.29
CA TYR A 231 16.07 6.07 5.99
C TYR A 231 15.45 6.80 4.79
N SER A 232 14.19 7.20 4.88
CA SER A 232 13.45 7.93 3.85
C SER A 232 12.99 9.32 4.33
N VAL A 233 13.69 9.93 5.29
CA VAL A 233 13.32 11.22 5.88
C VAL A 233 13.33 12.38 4.88
N HIS A 234 14.21 12.32 3.88
CA HIS A 234 14.27 13.32 2.80
C HIS A 234 12.98 13.33 1.96
N GLY A 235 12.35 12.17 1.74
CA GLY A 235 11.07 12.10 1.06
C GLY A 235 9.94 12.78 1.84
N ILE A 236 9.99 12.78 3.18
CA ILE A 236 9.06 13.60 3.98
C ILE A 236 9.29 15.09 3.72
N LEU A 237 10.55 15.54 3.69
CA LEU A 237 10.88 16.93 3.39
C LEU A 237 10.41 17.33 1.98
N GLU A 238 10.61 16.46 0.98
CA GLU A 238 10.15 16.70 -0.39
C GLU A 238 8.62 16.78 -0.50
N ALA A 239 7.91 15.88 0.17
CA ALA A 239 6.45 15.81 0.10
C ALA A 239 5.75 16.93 0.88
N VAL A 240 6.25 17.28 2.05
CA VAL A 240 5.64 18.24 2.99
C VAL A 240 6.15 19.65 2.78
N GLY A 241 7.43 19.79 2.47
CA GLY A 241 8.14 21.05 2.31
C GLY A 241 8.62 21.66 3.64
N ASP A 242 9.76 22.35 3.56
CA ASP A 242 10.44 22.97 4.69
C ASP A 242 9.56 24.02 5.42
N ARG A 243 8.68 24.73 4.70
CA ARG A 243 7.76 25.72 5.29
C ARG A 243 6.76 25.06 6.24
N LYS A 244 6.12 23.95 5.84
CA LYS A 244 5.11 23.28 6.66
C LYS A 244 5.77 22.59 7.86
N LEU A 245 6.93 21.95 7.65
CA LEU A 245 7.72 21.38 8.75
C LEU A 245 8.15 22.44 9.78
N SER A 246 8.57 23.62 9.31
CA SER A 246 8.89 24.75 10.19
C SER A 246 7.69 25.21 11.02
N LEU A 247 6.49 25.26 10.43
CA LEU A 247 5.26 25.64 11.14
C LEU A 247 4.87 24.60 12.20
N LEU A 248 5.02 23.32 11.88
CA LEU A 248 4.68 22.22 12.79
C LEU A 248 5.67 22.10 13.96
N SER A 249 6.96 22.29 13.68
CA SER A 249 8.01 22.15 14.70
C SER A 249 8.31 23.42 15.50
N GLY A 250 7.93 24.58 14.98
CA GLY A 250 8.38 25.88 15.53
C GLY A 250 9.86 26.21 15.24
N ILE A 251 10.56 25.35 14.49
CA ILE A 251 11.97 25.50 14.15
C ILE A 251 12.11 26.46 12.95
N PRO A 252 13.13 27.35 12.94
CA PRO A 252 13.35 28.24 11.80
C PRO A 252 13.54 27.45 10.48
N ARG A 253 12.84 27.88 9.43
CA ARG A 253 12.80 27.20 8.12
C ARG A 253 14.19 26.81 7.57
N LYS A 254 15.18 27.70 7.72
CA LYS A 254 16.56 27.46 7.24
C LYS A 254 17.27 26.30 7.95
N ARG A 255 16.80 25.93 9.13
CA ARG A 255 17.35 24.87 9.94
C ARG A 255 16.79 23.49 9.57
N ILE A 256 15.59 23.44 8.97
CA ILE A 256 14.91 22.18 8.65
C ILE A 256 15.74 21.23 7.78
N PRO A 257 16.32 21.66 6.63
CA PRO A 257 17.13 20.73 5.80
C PRO A 257 18.34 20.15 6.54
N GLU A 258 19.02 20.95 7.37
CA GLU A 258 20.18 20.49 8.14
C GLU A 258 19.80 19.38 9.13
N LEU A 259 18.66 19.52 9.80
CA LEU A 259 18.17 18.52 10.75
C LEU A 259 17.72 17.25 10.03
N VAL A 260 17.08 17.37 8.85
CA VAL A 260 16.72 16.23 8.02
C VAL A 260 17.97 15.48 7.54
N ASP A 261 19.00 16.19 7.07
CA ASP A 261 20.26 15.59 6.66
C ASP A 261 20.96 14.86 7.83
N PHE A 262 20.90 15.47 9.02
CA PHE A 262 21.40 14.85 10.23
C PHE A 262 20.68 13.54 10.55
N LEU A 263 19.32 13.54 10.58
CA LEU A 263 18.50 12.37 10.87
C LEU A 263 18.66 11.26 9.83
N GLY A 264 18.78 11.61 8.54
CA GLY A 264 19.04 10.67 7.45
C GLY A 264 20.41 10.02 7.54
N SER A 265 21.40 10.72 8.09
CA SER A 265 22.77 10.22 8.28
C SER A 265 22.96 9.45 9.60
N HIS A 266 22.08 9.65 10.58
CA HIS A 266 22.14 9.04 11.91
C HIS A 266 20.82 8.30 12.20
N THR A 267 20.62 7.19 11.48
CA THR A 267 19.33 6.47 11.47
C THR A 267 18.98 5.78 12.79
N ASP A 268 19.93 5.61 13.70
CA ASP A 268 19.79 5.09 15.06
C ASP A 268 19.62 6.19 16.12
N TYR A 269 19.67 7.47 15.71
CA TYR A 269 19.53 8.58 16.65
C TYR A 269 18.11 8.66 17.26
N ILE A 270 18.09 8.75 18.60
CA ILE A 270 16.89 8.99 19.39
C ILE A 270 16.93 10.45 19.90
N PRO A 271 15.87 11.25 19.69
CA PRO A 271 15.85 12.66 20.11
C PRO A 271 16.13 12.84 21.60
N ASP A 272 17.20 13.57 21.92
CA ASP A 272 17.69 13.83 23.27
C ASP A 272 17.49 15.28 23.73
N ASN A 273 17.02 16.15 22.84
CA ASN A 273 16.75 17.55 23.09
C ASN A 273 15.43 18.02 22.47
N ASP A 274 14.93 19.19 22.87
CA ASP A 274 13.62 19.72 22.45
C ASP A 274 13.57 20.02 20.94
N GLU A 275 14.65 20.57 20.35
CA GLU A 275 14.69 20.84 18.91
C GLU A 275 14.45 19.55 18.11
N MET A 276 15.12 18.47 18.49
CA MET A 276 14.99 17.18 17.79
C MET A 276 13.66 16.49 18.07
N ARG A 277 13.10 16.62 19.28
CA ARG A 277 11.73 16.12 19.59
C ARG A 277 10.68 16.85 18.75
N HIS A 278 10.78 18.18 18.65
CA HIS A 278 9.89 18.97 17.79
C HIS A 278 10.05 18.63 16.31
N MET A 279 11.27 18.36 15.86
CA MET A 279 11.52 17.93 14.49
C MET A 279 10.91 16.57 14.20
N ASP A 280 11.10 15.56 15.07
CA ASP A 280 10.49 14.24 14.93
C ASP A 280 8.95 14.33 14.94
N PHE A 281 8.37 15.14 15.81
CA PHE A 281 6.93 15.40 15.81
C PHE A 281 6.44 15.95 14.46
N ALA A 282 7.12 16.95 13.92
CA ALA A 282 6.73 17.58 12.65
C ALA A 282 6.87 16.60 11.47
N LEU A 283 7.94 15.81 11.46
CA LEU A 283 8.17 14.76 10.46
C LEU A 283 7.09 13.67 10.54
N ALA A 284 6.76 13.19 11.74
CA ALA A 284 5.71 12.19 11.94
C ALA A 284 4.33 12.70 11.51
N CYS A 285 3.99 13.95 11.85
CA CYS A 285 2.77 14.61 11.36
C CYS A 285 2.72 14.65 9.83
N GLY A 286 3.82 15.07 9.20
CA GLY A 286 3.92 15.15 7.75
C GLY A 286 3.86 13.77 7.07
N ALA A 287 4.49 12.77 7.65
CA ALA A 287 4.48 11.39 7.17
C ALA A 287 3.07 10.79 7.18
N VAL A 288 2.37 10.86 8.32
CA VAL A 288 1.00 10.34 8.47
C VAL A 288 0.05 11.04 7.50
N GLU A 289 0.09 12.38 7.43
CA GLU A 289 -0.78 13.13 6.52
C GLU A 289 -0.54 12.77 5.06
N THR A 290 0.72 12.69 4.65
CA THR A 290 1.10 12.36 3.28
C THR A 290 0.67 10.95 2.90
N ALA A 291 1.01 9.96 3.74
CA ALA A 291 0.70 8.57 3.49
C ALA A 291 -0.81 8.33 3.40
N VAL A 292 -1.58 8.85 4.34
CA VAL A 292 -3.04 8.68 4.33
C VAL A 292 -3.70 9.46 3.18
N SER A 293 -3.19 10.63 2.82
CA SER A 293 -3.69 11.39 1.66
C SER A 293 -3.47 10.65 0.34
N ARG A 294 -2.34 9.95 0.19
CA ARG A 294 -2.04 9.12 -0.99
C ARG A 294 -2.85 7.81 -1.01
N HIS A 295 -3.18 7.29 0.16
CA HIS A 295 -3.97 6.06 0.32
C HIS A 295 -5.46 6.28 0.06
N ALA A 296 -6.03 7.36 0.60
CA ALA A 296 -7.42 7.74 0.43
C ALA A 296 -7.71 8.17 -1.02
N GLY A 297 -8.96 8.07 -1.41
CA GLY A 297 -9.42 8.59 -2.69
C GLY A 297 -9.48 10.11 -2.74
N THR A 298 -9.78 10.59 -3.94
CA THR A 298 -9.99 12.02 -4.22
C THR A 298 -11.32 12.25 -4.94
N LEU A 299 -11.90 13.43 -4.70
CA LEU A 299 -13.15 13.88 -5.32
C LEU A 299 -12.86 15.06 -6.24
N GLU A 300 -13.17 14.93 -7.52
CA GLU A 300 -13.02 15.96 -8.53
C GLU A 300 -14.39 16.45 -8.99
N GLN A 301 -14.58 17.77 -9.08
CA GLN A 301 -15.79 18.37 -9.65
C GLN A 301 -15.64 18.51 -11.16
N VAL A 302 -16.59 17.97 -11.90
CA VAL A 302 -16.59 18.01 -13.37
C VAL A 302 -17.93 18.53 -13.88
N TYR A 303 -17.87 19.48 -14.82
CA TYR A 303 -19.07 19.96 -15.51
C TYR A 303 -19.38 19.08 -16.70
N THR A 304 -20.55 18.46 -16.70
CA THR A 304 -21.09 17.67 -17.80
C THR A 304 -22.21 18.42 -18.52
N PRO A 305 -22.63 18.00 -19.71
CA PRO A 305 -23.80 18.59 -20.38
C PRO A 305 -25.10 18.52 -19.57
N THR A 306 -25.17 17.59 -18.59
CA THR A 306 -26.32 17.40 -17.69
C THR A 306 -26.17 18.15 -16.36
N GLY A 307 -25.06 18.86 -16.14
CA GLY A 307 -24.79 19.63 -14.92
C GLY A 307 -23.52 19.26 -14.21
N LEU A 308 -23.36 19.76 -12.97
CA LEU A 308 -22.23 19.45 -12.12
C LEU A 308 -22.29 18.00 -11.65
N THR A 309 -21.20 17.28 -11.82
CA THR A 309 -21.00 15.89 -11.38
C THR A 309 -19.71 15.77 -10.61
N PHE A 310 -19.61 14.78 -9.73
CA PHE A 310 -18.40 14.46 -8.99
C PHE A 310 -17.80 13.16 -9.52
N LEU A 311 -16.48 13.17 -9.72
CA LEU A 311 -15.70 11.97 -10.04
C LEU A 311 -14.88 11.57 -8.82
N GLN A 312 -15.07 10.35 -8.36
CA GLN A 312 -14.26 9.75 -7.30
C GLN A 312 -13.20 8.85 -7.90
N THR A 313 -11.96 9.04 -7.48
CA THR A 313 -10.85 8.12 -7.77
C THR A 313 -10.36 7.54 -6.45
N GLY A 314 -10.23 6.21 -6.34
CA GLY A 314 -9.85 5.55 -5.11
C GLY A 314 -10.99 5.47 -4.08
N LYS A 315 -10.66 5.08 -2.83
CA LYS A 315 -11.62 4.83 -1.75
C LYS A 315 -12.12 6.11 -1.09
N ASP A 316 -13.43 6.17 -0.87
CA ASP A 316 -14.05 7.16 0.02
C ASP A 316 -14.01 6.65 1.47
N LEU A 317 -13.06 7.17 2.25
CA LEU A 317 -12.83 6.76 3.64
C LEU A 317 -13.48 7.71 4.67
N ARG A 318 -14.26 8.70 4.22
CA ARG A 318 -14.83 9.73 5.11
C ARG A 318 -15.70 9.18 6.24
N LYS A 319 -16.35 8.03 6.01
CA LYS A 319 -17.22 7.37 7.00
C LYS A 319 -16.55 6.26 7.81
N VAL A 320 -15.28 6.03 7.60
CA VAL A 320 -14.51 5.08 8.41
C VAL A 320 -14.56 5.50 9.89
N LYS A 321 -14.77 4.53 10.77
CA LYS A 321 -15.02 4.79 12.20
C LYS A 321 -13.76 4.91 13.03
N TYR A 322 -12.66 4.27 12.61
CA TYR A 322 -11.44 4.16 13.41
C TYR A 322 -10.18 4.43 12.57
N VAL A 323 -9.24 5.16 13.19
CA VAL A 323 -7.86 5.29 12.75
C VAL A 323 -6.99 4.59 13.76
N VAL A 324 -6.31 3.52 13.38
CA VAL A 324 -5.37 2.78 14.21
C VAL A 324 -3.95 3.26 13.94
N ALA A 325 -3.29 3.78 14.95
CA ALA A 325 -1.90 4.22 14.88
C ALA A 325 -0.98 3.14 15.46
N THR A 326 0.00 2.72 14.69
CA THR A 326 1.03 1.75 15.06
C THR A 326 2.38 2.11 14.44
N GLY A 327 3.40 1.32 14.71
CA GLY A 327 4.76 1.60 14.26
C GLY A 327 5.61 2.29 15.32
N GLY A 328 6.89 1.93 15.35
CA GLY A 328 7.81 2.37 16.41
C GLY A 328 7.89 3.89 16.59
N ALA A 329 7.75 4.64 15.49
CA ALA A 329 7.76 6.10 15.55
C ALA A 329 6.51 6.72 16.20
N LEU A 330 5.34 6.05 16.08
CA LEU A 330 4.09 6.53 16.66
C LEU A 330 3.93 6.09 18.12
N ILE A 331 4.16 4.81 18.42
CA ILE A 331 3.91 4.26 19.76
C ILE A 331 4.83 4.86 20.85
N HIS A 332 5.99 5.38 20.46
CA HIS A 332 6.94 6.02 21.36
C HIS A 332 6.86 7.55 21.34
N ALA A 333 5.98 8.15 20.52
CA ALA A 333 5.81 9.59 20.44
C ALA A 333 5.01 10.11 21.64
N GLU A 334 5.47 11.19 22.28
CA GLU A 334 4.76 11.85 23.39
C GLU A 334 3.36 12.35 22.96
N ASN A 335 3.24 12.85 21.72
CA ASN A 335 2.01 13.47 21.17
C ASN A 335 1.37 12.58 20.10
N VAL A 336 1.33 11.26 20.31
CA VAL A 336 0.83 10.28 19.32
C VAL A 336 -0.58 10.60 18.82
N LYS A 337 -1.47 11.09 19.66
CA LYS A 337 -2.84 11.48 19.30
C LYS A 337 -2.87 12.61 18.28
N GLU A 338 -2.06 13.65 18.47
CA GLU A 338 -1.96 14.79 17.55
C GLU A 338 -1.36 14.38 16.21
N ILE A 339 -0.37 13.49 16.23
CA ILE A 339 0.23 12.92 15.02
C ILE A 339 -0.79 12.08 14.27
N ALA A 340 -1.46 11.16 14.96
CA ALA A 340 -2.47 10.28 14.36
C ALA A 340 -3.69 11.06 13.82
N ALA A 341 -4.04 12.19 14.44
CA ALA A 341 -5.10 13.08 13.96
C ALA A 341 -4.81 13.68 12.57
N LYS A 342 -3.55 13.66 12.10
CA LYS A 342 -3.20 14.07 10.73
C LYS A 342 -3.72 13.09 9.65
N ALA A 343 -4.15 11.91 10.04
CA ALA A 343 -4.88 10.98 9.16
C ALA A 343 -6.30 11.47 8.84
N LEU A 344 -6.88 12.34 9.66
CA LEU A 344 -8.24 12.85 9.49
C LEU A 344 -8.32 13.90 8.38
N TYR A 345 -9.55 14.20 7.97
CA TYR A 345 -9.87 15.24 7.00
C TYR A 345 -9.29 16.60 7.42
N ASP A 346 -8.75 17.31 6.43
CA ASP A 346 -8.25 18.67 6.58
C ASP A 346 -8.97 19.60 5.59
N PRO A 347 -9.62 20.69 6.08
CA PRO A 347 -10.23 21.68 5.19
C PRO A 347 -9.28 22.31 4.16
N GLY A 348 -7.97 22.28 4.41
CA GLY A 348 -6.95 22.72 3.46
C GLY A 348 -6.82 21.80 2.23
N THR A 349 -7.36 20.58 2.29
CA THR A 349 -7.36 19.60 1.18
C THR A 349 -8.77 19.04 0.96
N PRO A 350 -9.76 19.87 0.54
CA PRO A 350 -11.17 19.51 0.52
C PRO A 350 -11.52 18.36 -0.42
N ASN A 351 -10.65 18.09 -1.39
CA ASN A 351 -10.84 17.00 -2.35
C ASN A 351 -10.39 15.63 -1.83
N SER A 352 -9.71 15.57 -0.70
CA SER A 352 -9.26 14.32 -0.09
C SER A 352 -10.40 13.62 0.64
N LEU A 353 -10.54 12.32 0.39
CA LEU A 353 -11.60 11.49 0.98
C LEU A 353 -11.13 10.76 2.25
N ARG A 354 -10.27 11.43 3.04
CA ARG A 354 -9.80 10.94 4.35
C ARG A 354 -10.92 10.89 5.39
N PRO A 355 -10.77 10.08 6.46
CA PRO A 355 -11.76 9.97 7.52
C PRO A 355 -12.13 11.33 8.14
N GLU A 356 -13.45 11.64 8.27
CA GLU A 356 -13.90 12.91 8.82
C GLU A 356 -14.03 12.90 10.35
N ASN A 357 -14.58 11.82 10.91
CA ASN A 357 -14.94 11.72 12.32
C ASN A 357 -14.52 10.37 12.95
N ALA A 358 -13.36 9.86 12.56
CA ALA A 358 -12.90 8.59 13.07
C ALA A 358 -12.28 8.75 14.48
N LYS A 359 -12.51 7.75 15.35
CA LYS A 359 -11.82 7.64 16.63
C LYS A 359 -10.39 7.17 16.40
N ILE A 360 -9.45 7.72 17.17
CA ILE A 360 -8.05 7.32 17.12
C ILE A 360 -7.82 6.22 18.16
N LEU A 361 -7.33 5.09 17.68
CA LEU A 361 -6.91 3.94 18.46
C LEU A 361 -5.39 3.79 18.34
N ILE A 362 -4.71 3.38 19.41
CA ILE A 362 -3.25 3.25 19.43
C ILE A 362 -2.85 1.85 19.86
N ASP A 363 -1.97 1.23 19.08
CA ASP A 363 -1.34 -0.06 19.38
C ASP A 363 -0.13 0.15 20.30
N GLU A 364 -0.38 0.58 21.55
CA GLU A 364 0.68 0.91 22.53
C GLU A 364 1.66 -0.24 22.78
N LYS A 365 1.21 -1.47 22.66
CA LYS A 365 2.03 -2.67 22.90
C LYS A 365 2.70 -3.23 21.65
N TYR A 366 2.46 -2.61 20.50
CA TYR A 366 2.99 -3.06 19.21
C TYR A 366 2.70 -4.52 18.91
N ILE A 367 1.45 -4.94 19.14
CA ILE A 367 1.06 -6.36 19.07
C ILE A 367 0.35 -6.74 17.76
N LEU A 368 -0.11 -5.80 16.95
CA LEU A 368 -1.01 -6.08 15.84
C LEU A 368 -0.46 -7.13 14.86
N ALA A 369 0.80 -7.03 14.44
CA ALA A 369 1.41 -8.04 13.58
C ALA A 369 1.47 -9.43 14.24
N ALA A 370 1.75 -9.49 15.56
CA ALA A 370 1.74 -10.74 16.29
C ALA A 370 0.32 -11.32 16.40
N MET A 371 -0.70 -10.47 16.54
CA MET A 371 -2.10 -10.92 16.55
C MET A 371 -2.56 -11.42 15.18
N GLY A 372 -2.09 -10.84 14.09
CA GLY A 372 -2.32 -11.38 12.74
C GLY A 372 -1.70 -12.76 12.54
N LEU A 373 -0.52 -13.02 13.11
CA LEU A 373 0.04 -14.39 13.14
C LEU A 373 -0.77 -15.33 14.02
N LEU A 374 -1.20 -14.87 15.20
CA LEU A 374 -2.00 -15.64 16.14
C LEU A 374 -3.37 -16.00 15.54
N SER A 375 -3.95 -15.13 14.72
CA SER A 375 -5.27 -15.32 14.12
C SER A 375 -5.36 -16.56 13.23
N GLN A 376 -4.25 -17.00 12.67
CA GLN A 376 -4.19 -18.20 11.83
C GLN A 376 -4.57 -19.50 12.60
N TYR A 377 -4.40 -19.49 13.92
CA TYR A 377 -4.65 -20.66 14.78
C TYR A 377 -5.73 -20.39 15.83
N TYR A 378 -5.81 -19.14 16.32
CA TYR A 378 -6.68 -18.74 17.42
C TYR A 378 -7.34 -17.40 17.16
N PRO A 379 -8.20 -17.28 16.11
CA PRO A 379 -8.75 -15.99 15.68
C PRO A 379 -9.56 -15.28 16.78
N VAL A 380 -10.36 -15.98 17.56
CA VAL A 380 -11.14 -15.38 18.64
C VAL A 380 -10.21 -14.81 19.72
N ALA A 381 -9.17 -15.54 20.11
CA ALA A 381 -8.23 -15.05 21.11
C ALA A 381 -7.47 -13.81 20.62
N ALA A 382 -7.02 -13.83 19.36
CA ALA A 382 -6.36 -12.69 18.74
C ALA A 382 -7.26 -11.44 18.71
N LEU A 383 -8.53 -11.61 18.33
CA LEU A 383 -9.53 -10.54 18.29
C LEU A 383 -9.78 -9.93 19.67
N GLU A 384 -10.00 -10.77 20.68
CA GLU A 384 -10.28 -10.29 22.04
C GLU A 384 -9.06 -9.60 22.68
N ILE A 385 -7.84 -10.10 22.40
CA ILE A 385 -6.61 -9.43 22.83
C ILE A 385 -6.49 -8.05 22.16
N MET A 386 -6.68 -7.96 20.84
CA MET A 386 -6.63 -6.68 20.15
C MET A 386 -7.63 -5.67 20.70
N LYS A 387 -8.89 -6.07 20.87
CA LYS A 387 -9.93 -5.20 21.44
C LYS A 387 -9.61 -4.70 22.83
N LYS A 388 -8.96 -5.54 23.65
CA LYS A 388 -8.59 -5.20 25.02
C LYS A 388 -7.38 -4.29 25.11
N GLU A 389 -6.38 -4.51 24.24
CA GLU A 389 -5.07 -3.89 24.38
C GLU A 389 -4.87 -2.64 23.51
N ILE A 390 -5.74 -2.44 22.52
CA ILE A 390 -5.72 -1.20 21.73
C ILE A 390 -6.41 -0.10 22.55
N ALA A 391 -5.64 0.91 22.92
CA ALA A 391 -6.14 2.02 23.71
C ALA A 391 -7.07 2.92 22.90
N ASP A 392 -8.26 3.21 23.46
CA ASP A 392 -9.22 4.18 22.90
C ASP A 392 -8.88 5.58 23.44
N TYR A 393 -8.35 6.45 22.60
CA TYR A 393 -8.05 7.86 22.90
C TYR A 393 -9.25 8.77 22.59
N GLY A 394 -10.45 8.34 22.93
CA GLY A 394 -11.69 9.10 22.66
C GLY A 394 -12.63 9.30 23.86
N HIS A 395 -12.36 8.65 24.99
CA HIS A 395 -13.24 8.67 26.16
C HIS A 395 -12.51 9.13 27.43
N ASN A 396 -12.03 10.36 27.45
CA ASN A 396 -11.75 11.10 28.69
C ASN A 396 -12.18 12.57 28.47
N GLU A 397 -13.49 12.77 28.38
CA GLU A 397 -14.19 14.00 28.75
C GLU A 397 -15.54 13.65 29.38
#